data_c5b0b013494ea60bb3a56675342fab7a
#
_entry.id   c5b0b013494ea60bb3a56675342fab7a
#
_cell.length_a   1.000
_cell.length_b   1.000
_cell.length_c   1.000
_cell.angle_alpha   90.00
_cell.angle_beta   90.00
_cell.angle_gamma   90.00
#
_symmetry.space_group_name_H-M   'P 1'
#
loop_
_entity.id
_entity.type
_entity.pdbx_description
1 polymer ?
#
loop_
_entity_poly.entity_id
_entity_poly.type
_entity_poly.pdbx_seq_one_letter_code
_entity_poly.pdbx_strand_id
1 'polypeptide(L)'
;MTIRQLQIFLEVCNHLSITKTAQSLYLSQPAVSKAIKELEQEIGLQLFDRINGKIFLNEEGRLFRIKTQQLLKDFDSLTHFSSVYEDVTPIRIGVSLTIGLKTLPVAIQTFKKKYPETPLKIYAENIEQIQKRLLNGDIDVAFTEGFESNQLFDLEFLSTYPIICVCGTNSTWAQKEKYKKEEFIQFPFLLREKGSSLRDVFDRSTKKENIEIIPLLESVNTEVLITNATHHMGVTVLPIPLAKKEIENQTLVEIKLENITMQSTNYIVTLQGKRKNVKLDALITIFKEVESDFKDNEKT
;
A
#
# COMPACT_ATOMS: atom_id res chain seq x y z
N MET A 1 14.01 33.90 19.52
CA MET A 1 14.33 34.01 18.06
C MET A 1 13.16 33.47 17.23
N THR A 2 12.69 34.22 16.23
CA THR A 2 11.56 33.86 15.39
C THR A 2 11.94 33.89 13.90
N ILE A 3 11.23 33.15 13.06
CA ILE A 3 11.43 33.16 11.60
C ILE A 3 11.32 34.58 11.05
N ARG A 4 10.40 35.40 11.58
CA ARG A 4 10.22 36.79 11.17
C ARG A 4 11.45 37.66 11.51
N GLN A 5 12.06 37.47 12.67
CA GLN A 5 13.29 38.17 13.03
C GLN A 5 14.46 37.80 12.13
N LEU A 6 14.58 36.51 11.75
CA LEU A 6 15.60 36.04 10.80
C LEU A 6 15.39 36.61 9.40
N GLN A 7 14.15 36.71 8.93
CA GLN A 7 13.82 37.38 7.65
C GLN A 7 14.19 38.83 7.67
N ILE A 8 13.83 39.56 8.75
CA ILE A 8 14.21 40.98 8.93
C ILE A 8 15.73 41.13 8.95
N PHE A 9 16.46 40.27 9.63
CA PHE A 9 17.91 40.27 9.67
C PHE A 9 18.53 40.15 8.26
N LEU A 10 18.08 39.17 7.47
CA LEU A 10 18.56 38.99 6.09
C LEU A 10 18.28 40.25 5.23
N GLU A 11 17.12 40.85 5.41
CA GLU A 11 16.76 42.02 4.65
C GLU A 11 17.59 43.27 5.07
N VAL A 12 17.94 43.38 6.36
CA VAL A 12 18.92 44.38 6.83
C VAL A 12 20.30 44.12 6.23
N CYS A 13 20.74 42.87 6.13
CA CYS A 13 21.99 42.48 5.45
C CYS A 13 22.01 42.91 3.97
N ASN A 14 20.87 42.85 3.28
CA ASN A 14 20.76 43.22 1.86
C ASN A 14 20.81 44.74 1.65
N HIS A 15 20.13 45.48 2.51
CA HIS A 15 20.03 46.94 2.36
C HIS A 15 21.10 47.72 3.12
N LEU A 16 21.72 47.14 4.14
CA LEU A 16 22.61 47.81 5.10
C LEU A 16 22.03 49.13 5.64
N SER A 17 20.70 49.14 5.80
CA SER A 17 19.94 50.34 6.21
C SER A 17 18.61 49.91 6.86
N ILE A 18 18.41 50.28 8.12
CA ILE A 18 17.15 50.03 8.84
C ILE A 18 15.96 50.72 8.15
N THR A 19 16.13 51.95 7.66
CA THR A 19 15.06 52.70 7.02
C THR A 19 14.63 52.05 5.69
N LYS A 20 15.59 51.66 4.84
CA LYS A 20 15.28 50.98 3.57
C LYS A 20 14.65 49.62 3.81
N THR A 21 15.14 48.88 4.79
CA THR A 21 14.55 47.58 5.18
C THR A 21 13.12 47.74 5.70
N ALA A 22 12.86 48.78 6.50
CA ALA A 22 11.51 49.06 6.99
C ALA A 22 10.54 49.35 5.83
N GLN A 23 10.99 50.13 4.83
CA GLN A 23 10.21 50.42 3.63
C GLN A 23 9.93 49.15 2.80
N SER A 24 10.97 48.33 2.54
CA SER A 24 10.82 47.09 1.73
C SER A 24 9.90 46.07 2.39
N LEU A 25 9.89 45.98 3.72
CA LEU A 25 9.06 45.03 4.48
C LEU A 25 7.71 45.63 4.93
N TYR A 26 7.39 46.87 4.57
CA TYR A 26 6.18 47.59 5.02
C TYR A 26 6.07 47.63 6.56
N LEU A 27 7.21 47.86 7.24
CA LEU A 27 7.32 47.97 8.67
C LEU A 27 7.72 49.40 9.08
N SER A 28 7.55 49.71 10.38
CA SER A 28 8.13 50.94 10.93
C SER A 28 9.63 50.74 11.23
N GLN A 29 10.42 51.82 11.10
CA GLN A 29 11.84 51.78 11.44
C GLN A 29 12.11 51.32 12.90
N PRO A 30 11.33 51.75 13.92
CA PRO A 30 11.47 51.21 15.28
C PRO A 30 11.24 49.70 15.38
N ALA A 31 10.30 49.14 14.60
CA ALA A 31 10.02 47.69 14.61
C ALA A 31 11.21 46.88 14.06
N VAL A 32 11.82 47.32 12.95
CA VAL A 32 13.01 46.66 12.40
C VAL A 32 14.19 46.79 13.37
N SER A 33 14.43 47.97 13.95
CA SER A 33 15.52 48.18 14.93
C SER A 33 15.34 47.33 16.18
N LYS A 34 14.09 47.20 16.67
CA LYS A 34 13.76 46.38 17.83
C LYS A 34 13.98 44.88 17.52
N ALA A 35 13.53 44.40 16.35
CA ALA A 35 13.71 43.00 15.95
C ALA A 35 15.19 42.59 15.87
N ILE A 36 16.06 43.47 15.33
CA ILE A 36 17.50 43.19 15.28
C ILE A 36 18.09 43.20 16.70
N LYS A 37 17.74 44.20 17.54
CA LYS A 37 18.23 44.27 18.90
C LYS A 37 17.83 43.03 19.74
N GLU A 38 16.59 42.60 19.64
CA GLU A 38 16.11 41.37 20.33
C GLU A 38 16.83 40.11 19.83
N LEU A 39 17.07 40.02 18.51
CA LEU A 39 17.82 38.91 17.93
C LEU A 39 19.26 38.87 18.46
N GLU A 40 19.98 40.02 18.44
CA GLU A 40 21.34 40.13 18.97
C GLU A 40 21.42 39.85 20.47
N GLN A 41 20.43 40.28 21.25
CA GLN A 41 20.32 39.96 22.68
C GLN A 41 20.14 38.47 22.94
N GLU A 42 19.30 37.83 22.15
CA GLU A 42 18.99 36.37 22.33
C GLU A 42 20.18 35.48 22.00
N ILE A 43 20.95 35.84 20.93
CA ILE A 43 22.15 35.09 20.55
C ILE A 43 23.39 35.48 21.35
N GLY A 44 23.33 36.61 22.08
CA GLY A 44 24.43 37.12 22.90
C GLY A 44 25.58 37.75 22.11
N LEU A 45 25.39 38.07 20.83
CA LEU A 45 26.37 38.62 19.92
C LEU A 45 25.80 39.81 19.14
N GLN A 46 26.64 40.80 18.85
CA GLN A 46 26.29 41.84 17.88
C GLN A 46 26.56 41.32 16.47
N LEU A 47 25.64 41.56 15.56
CA LEU A 47 25.73 41.14 14.14
C LEU A 47 26.09 42.28 13.21
N PHE A 48 25.93 43.52 13.70
CA PHE A 48 26.21 44.75 12.94
C PHE A 48 27.04 45.74 13.74
N ASP A 49 28.03 46.30 13.07
CA ASP A 49 28.74 47.48 13.56
C ASP A 49 28.00 48.75 13.18
N ARG A 50 27.94 49.72 14.09
CA ARG A 50 27.34 51.02 13.86
C ARG A 50 28.44 52.09 13.87
N ILE A 51 28.88 52.51 12.69
CA ILE A 51 29.97 53.48 12.52
C ILE A 51 29.40 54.71 11.79
N ASN A 52 29.53 55.88 12.42
CA ASN A 52 29.08 57.14 11.87
C ASN A 52 27.63 57.16 11.35
N GLY A 53 26.71 56.51 12.12
CA GLY A 53 25.29 56.43 11.77
C GLY A 53 24.96 55.41 10.65
N LYS A 54 25.94 54.70 10.12
CA LYS A 54 25.77 53.65 9.11
C LYS A 54 25.90 52.26 9.77
N ILE A 55 25.24 51.27 9.16
CA ILE A 55 25.25 49.87 9.61
C ILE A 55 26.15 49.07 8.67
N PHE A 56 27.04 48.29 9.26
CA PHE A 56 27.92 47.34 8.56
C PHE A 56 27.76 45.95 9.13
N LEU A 57 27.77 44.94 8.30
CA LEU A 57 27.74 43.55 8.75
C LEU A 57 29.14 43.17 9.26
N ASN A 58 29.26 42.79 10.56
CA ASN A 58 30.53 42.34 11.13
C ASN A 58 30.81 40.87 10.79
N GLU A 59 31.87 40.27 11.31
CA GLU A 59 32.29 38.93 10.99
C GLU A 59 31.29 37.87 11.54
N GLU A 60 30.80 38.08 12.76
CA GLU A 60 29.76 37.28 13.38
C GLU A 60 28.45 37.31 12.57
N GLY A 61 28.08 38.49 12.12
CA GLY A 61 26.92 38.71 11.24
C GLY A 61 27.03 38.01 9.88
N ARG A 62 28.24 37.95 9.29
CA ARG A 62 28.47 37.19 8.03
C ARG A 62 28.26 35.71 8.23
N LEU A 63 28.82 35.14 9.29
CA LEU A 63 28.62 33.72 9.63
C LEU A 63 27.15 33.41 9.96
N PHE A 64 26.50 34.28 10.74
CA PHE A 64 25.10 34.15 11.08
C PHE A 64 24.20 34.28 9.85
N ARG A 65 24.53 35.16 8.89
CA ARG A 65 23.81 35.27 7.61
C ARG A 65 23.80 33.98 6.82
N ILE A 66 24.95 33.31 6.69
CA ILE A 66 25.05 32.02 5.96
C ILE A 66 24.12 30.96 6.61
N LYS A 67 24.18 30.86 7.94
CA LYS A 67 23.34 29.88 8.67
C LYS A 67 21.86 30.23 8.58
N THR A 68 21.51 31.50 8.66
CA THR A 68 20.12 31.94 8.55
C THR A 68 19.56 31.71 7.14
N GLN A 69 20.34 31.96 6.10
CA GLN A 69 19.92 31.65 4.72
C GLN A 69 19.61 30.17 4.53
N GLN A 70 20.46 29.27 5.07
CA GLN A 70 20.23 27.85 4.97
C GLN A 70 18.97 27.44 5.74
N LEU A 71 18.81 27.93 6.98
CA LEU A 71 17.63 27.60 7.80
C LEU A 71 16.32 28.06 7.13
N LEU A 72 16.29 29.29 6.58
CA LEU A 72 15.09 29.79 5.90
C LEU A 72 14.79 29.02 4.60
N LYS A 73 15.80 28.58 3.89
CA LYS A 73 15.62 27.68 2.73
C LYS A 73 15.03 26.34 3.13
N ASP A 74 15.52 25.75 4.22
CA ASP A 74 15.00 24.49 4.75
C ASP A 74 13.54 24.67 5.26
N PHE A 75 13.27 25.80 5.93
CA PHE A 75 11.91 26.14 6.36
C PHE A 75 10.94 26.33 5.18
N ASP A 76 11.37 27.01 4.11
CA ASP A 76 10.58 27.18 2.90
C ASP A 76 10.27 25.83 2.23
N SER A 77 11.24 24.91 2.22
CA SER A 77 11.02 23.55 1.72
C SER A 77 9.93 22.79 2.50
N LEU A 78 9.75 23.07 3.78
CA LEU A 78 8.67 22.50 4.59
C LEU A 78 7.31 23.10 4.26
N THR A 79 7.23 24.39 3.90
CA THR A 79 5.97 25.04 3.50
C THR A 79 5.44 24.51 2.17
N HIS A 80 6.35 24.01 1.31
CA HIS A 80 6.04 23.36 0.03
C HIS A 80 6.13 21.84 0.09
N PHE A 81 6.09 21.27 1.30
CA PHE A 81 6.29 19.84 1.54
C PHE A 81 5.35 18.94 0.71
N SER A 82 4.08 19.34 0.55
CA SER A 82 3.11 18.55 -0.22
C SER A 82 3.47 18.41 -1.70
N SER A 83 3.94 19.47 -2.34
CA SER A 83 4.26 19.47 -3.78
C SER A 83 5.56 18.75 -4.11
N VAL A 84 6.54 18.76 -3.20
CA VAL A 84 7.85 18.11 -3.40
C VAL A 84 7.81 16.63 -3.03
N TYR A 85 6.98 16.23 -2.05
CA TYR A 85 6.97 14.89 -1.48
C TYR A 85 5.86 13.98 -2.03
N GLU A 86 4.82 14.52 -2.69
CA GLU A 86 3.81 13.67 -3.37
C GLU A 86 4.43 12.78 -4.44
N ASP A 87 5.50 13.21 -5.10
CA ASP A 87 6.18 12.43 -6.13
C ASP A 87 7.22 11.44 -5.58
N VAL A 88 7.71 11.66 -4.37
CA VAL A 88 8.79 10.85 -3.76
C VAL A 88 8.25 9.83 -2.75
N THR A 89 7.05 10.05 -2.21
CA THR A 89 6.47 9.14 -1.21
C THR A 89 5.96 7.86 -1.89
N PRO A 90 6.45 6.67 -1.49
CA PRO A 90 6.00 5.43 -2.09
C PRO A 90 4.53 5.14 -1.74
N ILE A 91 3.77 4.65 -2.72
CA ILE A 91 2.50 4.00 -2.45
C ILE A 91 2.82 2.58 -1.97
N ARG A 92 2.34 2.25 -0.77
CA ARG A 92 2.58 0.95 -0.13
C ARG A 92 1.34 0.09 -0.27
N ILE A 93 1.50 -1.06 -0.90
CA ILE A 93 0.40 -1.92 -1.33
C ILE A 93 0.53 -3.28 -0.66
N GLY A 94 -0.55 -3.79 -0.08
CA GLY A 94 -0.69 -5.18 0.32
C GLY A 94 -1.53 -5.95 -0.69
N VAL A 95 -1.14 -7.18 -1.03
CA VAL A 95 -1.95 -8.04 -1.90
C VAL A 95 -2.01 -9.46 -1.36
N SER A 96 -3.16 -10.11 -1.48
CA SER A 96 -3.26 -11.56 -1.27
C SER A 96 -2.54 -12.30 -2.39
N LEU A 97 -2.20 -13.58 -2.15
CA LEU A 97 -1.35 -14.33 -3.07
C LEU A 97 -1.98 -14.50 -4.46
N THR A 98 -3.27 -14.75 -4.56
CA THR A 98 -3.96 -14.89 -5.87
C THR A 98 -3.97 -13.58 -6.65
N ILE A 99 -4.35 -12.48 -6.00
CA ILE A 99 -4.34 -11.15 -6.62
C ILE A 99 -2.90 -10.75 -6.99
N GLY A 100 -1.93 -11.09 -6.13
CA GLY A 100 -0.51 -10.88 -6.39
C GLY A 100 0.01 -11.62 -7.62
N LEU A 101 -0.49 -12.82 -7.89
CA LEU A 101 -0.09 -13.62 -9.04
C LEU A 101 -0.80 -13.20 -10.34
N LYS A 102 -2.05 -12.77 -10.27
CA LYS A 102 -2.89 -12.54 -11.47
C LYS A 102 -3.06 -11.06 -11.81
N THR A 103 -3.56 -10.28 -10.89
CA THR A 103 -3.98 -8.90 -11.14
C THR A 103 -2.83 -7.91 -11.03
N LEU A 104 -2.01 -8.09 -9.99
CA LEU A 104 -0.92 -7.17 -9.66
C LEU A 104 0.03 -6.88 -10.84
N PRO A 105 0.54 -7.88 -11.60
CA PRO A 105 1.50 -7.59 -12.67
C PRO A 105 0.93 -6.65 -13.74
N VAL A 106 -0.30 -6.88 -14.17
CA VAL A 106 -0.99 -6.08 -15.19
C VAL A 106 -1.32 -4.70 -14.64
N ALA A 107 -1.86 -4.63 -13.42
CA ALA A 107 -2.22 -3.37 -12.78
C ALA A 107 -1.00 -2.46 -12.56
N ILE A 108 0.12 -3.02 -12.08
CA ILE A 108 1.35 -2.24 -11.88
C ILE A 108 1.97 -1.80 -13.20
N GLN A 109 1.97 -2.64 -14.21
CA GLN A 109 2.45 -2.26 -15.53
C GLN A 109 1.64 -1.09 -16.10
N THR A 110 0.30 -1.13 -15.99
CA THR A 110 -0.59 -0.07 -16.42
C THR A 110 -0.39 1.21 -15.61
N PHE A 111 -0.27 1.08 -14.30
CA PHE A 111 0.00 2.22 -13.42
C PHE A 111 1.32 2.90 -13.75
N LYS A 112 2.39 2.13 -13.95
CA LYS A 112 3.74 2.66 -14.25
C LYS A 112 3.83 3.32 -15.62
N LYS A 113 3.00 2.96 -16.59
CA LYS A 113 2.90 3.69 -17.86
C LYS A 113 2.39 5.12 -17.66
N LYS A 114 1.48 5.33 -16.71
CA LYS A 114 0.87 6.64 -16.41
C LYS A 114 1.68 7.44 -15.37
N TYR A 115 2.29 6.76 -14.41
CA TYR A 115 3.03 7.36 -13.30
C TYR A 115 4.41 6.69 -13.15
N PRO A 116 5.35 6.89 -14.10
CA PRO A 116 6.63 6.16 -14.15
C PRO A 116 7.51 6.40 -12.91
N GLU A 117 7.52 7.63 -12.40
CA GLU A 117 8.40 8.05 -11.31
C GLU A 117 7.82 7.75 -9.91
N THR A 118 6.55 7.38 -9.79
CA THR A 118 5.95 7.11 -8.47
C THR A 118 6.55 5.86 -7.85
N PRO A 119 7.22 5.94 -6.69
CA PRO A 119 7.77 4.76 -6.04
C PRO A 119 6.63 3.86 -5.54
N LEU A 120 6.83 2.55 -5.63
CA LEU A 120 5.89 1.56 -5.11
C LEU A 120 6.61 0.63 -4.13
N LYS A 121 5.93 0.24 -3.06
CA LYS A 121 6.36 -0.82 -2.15
C LYS A 121 5.23 -1.82 -1.98
N ILE A 122 5.48 -3.08 -2.35
CA ILE A 122 4.43 -4.08 -2.48
C ILE A 122 4.76 -5.26 -1.56
N TYR A 123 3.75 -5.74 -0.84
CA TYR A 123 3.81 -6.90 0.03
C TYR A 123 2.76 -7.91 -0.42
N ALA A 124 3.20 -9.11 -0.81
CA ALA A 124 2.32 -10.23 -1.14
C ALA A 124 2.36 -11.23 0.02
N GLU A 125 1.28 -11.27 0.80
CA GLU A 125 1.22 -11.99 2.07
C GLU A 125 -0.18 -12.59 2.30
N ASN A 126 -0.33 -13.39 3.36
CA ASN A 126 -1.65 -13.83 3.78
C ASN A 126 -2.44 -12.68 4.45
N ILE A 127 -3.75 -12.92 4.63
CA ILE A 127 -4.66 -11.87 5.08
C ILE A 127 -4.34 -11.34 6.49
N GLU A 128 -3.89 -12.21 7.39
CA GLU A 128 -3.53 -11.83 8.76
C GLU A 128 -2.34 -10.86 8.77
N GLN A 129 -1.32 -11.15 7.96
CA GLN A 129 -0.14 -10.29 7.81
C GLN A 129 -0.50 -8.94 7.16
N ILE A 130 -1.35 -8.96 6.12
CA ILE A 130 -1.84 -7.74 5.46
C ILE A 130 -2.63 -6.87 6.44
N GLN A 131 -3.53 -7.47 7.22
CA GLN A 131 -4.31 -6.77 8.24
C GLN A 131 -3.41 -6.08 9.28
N LYS A 132 -2.38 -6.79 9.75
CA LYS A 132 -1.39 -6.24 10.69
C LYS A 132 -0.65 -5.05 10.08
N ARG A 133 -0.25 -5.14 8.80
CA ARG A 133 0.41 -4.03 8.11
C ARG A 133 -0.50 -2.81 7.93
N LEU A 134 -1.78 -3.02 7.63
CA LEU A 134 -2.75 -1.91 7.57
C LEU A 134 -2.86 -1.20 8.92
N LEU A 135 -3.03 -1.96 10.01
CA LEU A 135 -3.14 -1.41 11.36
C LEU A 135 -1.89 -0.64 11.80
N ASN A 136 -0.70 -1.10 11.41
CA ASN A 136 0.55 -0.43 11.71
C ASN A 136 0.84 0.78 10.80
N GLY A 137 0.04 0.99 9.72
CA GLY A 137 0.32 2.01 8.72
C GLY A 137 1.50 1.68 7.80
N ASP A 138 1.92 0.40 7.73
CA ASP A 138 2.99 -0.06 6.85
C ASP A 138 2.56 -0.11 5.39
N ILE A 139 1.25 -0.21 5.12
CA ILE A 139 0.64 -0.17 3.79
C ILE A 139 -0.51 0.84 3.74
N ASP A 140 -0.76 1.36 2.56
CA ASP A 140 -1.76 2.40 2.30
C ASP A 140 -3.08 1.83 1.85
N VAL A 141 -3.03 0.74 1.11
CA VAL A 141 -4.17 0.02 0.55
C VAL A 141 -3.83 -1.46 0.47
N ALA A 142 -4.84 -2.31 0.61
CA ALA A 142 -4.72 -3.73 0.35
C ALA A 142 -5.78 -4.20 -0.66
N PHE A 143 -5.39 -5.18 -1.49
CA PHE A 143 -6.28 -5.91 -2.38
C PHE A 143 -6.25 -7.37 -1.93
N THR A 144 -7.36 -7.86 -1.38
CA THR A 144 -7.37 -9.14 -0.66
C THR A 144 -8.54 -10.02 -1.05
N GLU A 145 -8.31 -11.34 -0.96
CA GLU A 145 -9.37 -12.35 -1.00
C GLU A 145 -9.92 -12.54 0.41
N GLY A 146 -11.19 -12.27 0.60
CA GLY A 146 -11.83 -12.30 1.92
C GLY A 146 -11.25 -11.20 2.85
N PHE A 147 -12.04 -10.68 3.70
CA PHE A 147 -11.61 -9.79 4.78
C PHE A 147 -12.73 -9.69 5.81
N GLU A 148 -12.38 -9.80 7.09
CA GLU A 148 -13.37 -9.61 8.14
C GLU A 148 -13.58 -8.11 8.37
N SER A 149 -14.84 -7.67 8.14
CA SER A 149 -15.22 -6.29 8.35
C SER A 149 -15.20 -5.95 9.84
N ASN A 150 -14.53 -4.87 10.19
CA ASN A 150 -14.64 -4.23 11.48
C ASN A 150 -14.65 -2.70 11.32
N GLN A 151 -14.86 -1.98 12.41
CA GLN A 151 -14.98 -0.51 12.39
C GLN A 151 -13.66 0.23 12.04
N LEU A 152 -12.54 -0.47 11.93
CA LEU A 152 -11.23 0.13 11.66
C LEU A 152 -10.91 0.21 10.17
N PHE A 153 -11.68 -0.49 9.32
CA PHE A 153 -11.39 -0.61 7.90
C PHE A 153 -12.57 -0.19 7.03
N ASP A 154 -12.27 0.51 5.96
CA ASP A 154 -13.17 0.72 4.84
C ASP A 154 -12.96 -0.41 3.83
N LEU A 155 -14.03 -1.16 3.54
CA LEU A 155 -14.04 -2.25 2.57
C LEU A 155 -14.83 -1.84 1.35
N GLU A 156 -14.22 -1.95 0.20
CA GLU A 156 -14.86 -1.77 -1.09
C GLU A 156 -14.79 -3.08 -1.88
N PHE A 157 -15.92 -3.50 -2.47
CA PHE A 157 -15.96 -4.68 -3.31
C PHE A 157 -15.04 -4.53 -4.53
N LEU A 158 -14.25 -5.56 -4.82
CA LEU A 158 -13.37 -5.61 -6.00
C LEU A 158 -13.88 -6.61 -7.03
N SER A 159 -13.96 -7.89 -6.67
CA SER A 159 -14.35 -8.99 -7.57
C SER A 159 -14.77 -10.23 -6.81
N THR A 160 -15.12 -11.28 -7.54
CA THR A 160 -15.37 -12.62 -6.98
C THR A 160 -14.73 -13.67 -7.87
N TYR A 161 -14.13 -14.70 -7.26
CA TYR A 161 -13.65 -15.88 -7.97
C TYR A 161 -14.37 -17.14 -7.49
N PRO A 162 -14.87 -18.00 -8.39
CA PRO A 162 -15.24 -19.35 -8.02
C PRO A 162 -14.01 -20.10 -7.48
N ILE A 163 -14.24 -20.90 -6.45
CA ILE A 163 -13.24 -21.79 -5.87
C ILE A 163 -13.66 -23.22 -6.22
N ILE A 164 -12.74 -23.98 -6.77
CA ILE A 164 -12.96 -25.34 -7.25
C ILE A 164 -12.03 -26.34 -6.55
N CYS A 165 -12.49 -27.57 -6.43
CA CYS A 165 -11.64 -28.71 -6.06
C CYS A 165 -11.01 -29.30 -7.31
N VAL A 166 -9.71 -29.56 -7.28
CA VAL A 166 -8.98 -30.13 -8.42
C VAL A 166 -8.07 -31.27 -7.98
N CYS A 167 -7.85 -32.21 -8.87
CA CYS A 167 -6.89 -33.31 -8.70
C CYS A 167 -6.14 -33.58 -10.01
N GLY A 168 -5.07 -34.35 -9.95
CA GLY A 168 -4.34 -34.77 -11.14
C GLY A 168 -5.23 -35.60 -12.08
N THR A 169 -5.14 -35.30 -13.38
CA THR A 169 -6.01 -35.88 -14.43
C THR A 169 -6.02 -37.42 -14.44
N ASN A 170 -4.88 -38.04 -14.13
CA ASN A 170 -4.75 -39.50 -14.09
C ASN A 170 -4.94 -40.09 -12.68
N SER A 171 -5.42 -39.31 -11.73
CA SER A 171 -5.68 -39.83 -10.37
C SER A 171 -6.95 -40.64 -10.29
N THR A 172 -7.06 -41.48 -9.26
CA THR A 172 -8.28 -42.26 -8.97
C THR A 172 -9.48 -41.35 -8.68
N TRP A 173 -9.24 -40.11 -8.24
CA TRP A 173 -10.28 -39.11 -7.94
C TRP A 173 -10.74 -38.34 -9.19
N ALA A 174 -10.12 -38.54 -10.34
CA ALA A 174 -10.55 -37.94 -11.62
C ALA A 174 -11.64 -38.78 -12.35
N GLN A 175 -12.03 -39.97 -11.81
CA GLN A 175 -12.92 -40.88 -12.48
C GLN A 175 -14.39 -40.44 -12.53
N LYS A 176 -14.77 -39.53 -11.64
CA LYS A 176 -16.12 -38.94 -11.55
C LYS A 176 -16.03 -37.43 -11.49
N GLU A 177 -16.98 -36.76 -12.15
CA GLU A 177 -17.13 -35.32 -12.06
C GLU A 177 -17.72 -34.85 -10.71
N LYS A 178 -18.62 -35.67 -10.14
CA LYS A 178 -19.32 -35.35 -8.89
C LYS A 178 -19.17 -36.47 -7.86
N TYR A 179 -18.99 -36.06 -6.61
CA TYR A 179 -18.82 -36.92 -5.47
C TYR A 179 -19.84 -36.60 -4.38
N LYS A 180 -20.33 -37.65 -3.73
CA LYS A 180 -21.12 -37.55 -2.52
C LYS A 180 -20.23 -37.25 -1.32
N LYS A 181 -20.85 -36.80 -0.24
CA LYS A 181 -20.17 -36.42 1.02
C LYS A 181 -19.31 -37.59 1.56
N GLU A 182 -19.83 -38.81 1.57
CA GLU A 182 -19.18 -39.99 2.12
C GLU A 182 -17.91 -40.40 1.36
N GLU A 183 -17.86 -40.09 0.08
CA GLU A 183 -16.68 -40.31 -0.77
C GLU A 183 -15.67 -39.18 -0.59
N PHE A 184 -16.15 -37.92 -0.56
CA PHE A 184 -15.34 -36.72 -0.50
C PHE A 184 -14.51 -36.64 0.78
N ILE A 185 -15.07 -36.99 1.93
CA ILE A 185 -14.36 -36.98 3.22
C ILE A 185 -13.15 -37.91 3.28
N GLN A 186 -13.06 -38.89 2.37
CA GLN A 186 -11.97 -39.86 2.32
C GLN A 186 -10.79 -39.38 1.44
N PHE A 187 -10.93 -38.24 0.76
CA PHE A 187 -9.87 -37.76 -0.10
C PHE A 187 -8.68 -37.27 0.72
N PRO A 188 -7.44 -37.52 0.28
CA PRO A 188 -6.27 -36.89 0.83
C PRO A 188 -6.24 -35.40 0.37
N PHE A 189 -6.66 -34.51 1.25
CA PHE A 189 -6.68 -33.09 0.93
C PHE A 189 -5.31 -32.43 1.11
N LEU A 190 -4.95 -31.59 0.15
CA LEU A 190 -3.78 -30.74 0.15
C LEU A 190 -4.29 -29.30 0.28
N LEU A 191 -4.20 -28.71 1.46
CA LEU A 191 -4.87 -27.45 1.78
C LEU A 191 -3.89 -26.35 2.15
N ARG A 192 -4.35 -25.12 2.01
CA ARG A 192 -3.68 -23.97 2.57
C ARG A 192 -3.69 -24.03 4.09
N GLU A 193 -2.77 -23.30 4.68
CA GLU A 193 -2.65 -23.14 6.13
C GLU A 193 -3.89 -22.48 6.74
N LYS A 194 -4.13 -22.74 8.03
CA LYS A 194 -5.16 -22.02 8.80
C LYS A 194 -4.85 -20.51 8.82
N GLY A 195 -5.89 -19.69 8.66
CA GLY A 195 -5.75 -18.24 8.55
C GLY A 195 -5.51 -17.74 7.11
N SER A 196 -5.47 -18.64 6.11
CA SER A 196 -5.59 -18.23 4.72
C SER A 196 -7.07 -18.11 4.33
N SER A 197 -7.42 -17.07 3.57
CA SER A 197 -8.80 -16.84 3.11
C SER A 197 -9.38 -18.03 2.32
N LEU A 198 -8.54 -18.66 1.51
CA LEU A 198 -8.94 -19.87 0.75
C LEU A 198 -9.31 -21.02 1.67
N ARG A 199 -8.50 -21.27 2.71
CA ARG A 199 -8.79 -22.29 3.72
C ARG A 199 -10.06 -21.97 4.49
N ASP A 200 -10.28 -20.73 4.86
CA ASP A 200 -11.48 -20.31 5.60
C ASP A 200 -12.76 -20.48 4.78
N VAL A 201 -12.70 -20.20 3.46
CA VAL A 201 -13.84 -20.46 2.57
C VAL A 201 -14.14 -21.95 2.46
N PHE A 202 -13.12 -22.78 2.29
CA PHE A 202 -13.26 -24.23 2.24
C PHE A 202 -13.85 -24.78 3.54
N ASP A 203 -13.24 -24.47 4.68
CA ASP A 203 -13.68 -24.96 6.00
C ASP A 203 -15.11 -24.50 6.33
N ARG A 204 -15.49 -23.26 5.99
CA ARG A 204 -16.87 -22.78 6.18
C ARG A 204 -17.86 -23.50 5.30
N SER A 205 -17.49 -23.80 4.06
CA SER A 205 -18.37 -24.47 3.11
C SER A 205 -18.58 -25.95 3.46
N THR A 206 -17.53 -26.62 3.90
CA THR A 206 -17.61 -28.03 4.34
C THR A 206 -18.32 -28.17 5.69
N LYS A 207 -18.12 -27.23 6.62
CA LYS A 207 -18.82 -27.21 7.92
C LYS A 207 -20.34 -27.08 7.79
N LYS A 208 -20.83 -26.35 6.79
CA LYS A 208 -22.30 -26.23 6.53
C LYS A 208 -22.93 -27.59 6.24
N GLU A 209 -22.17 -28.49 5.65
CA GLU A 209 -22.56 -29.85 5.35
C GLU A 209 -22.17 -30.87 6.47
N ASN A 210 -21.72 -30.39 7.62
CA ASN A 210 -21.17 -31.17 8.72
C ASN A 210 -20.00 -32.08 8.26
N ILE A 211 -19.11 -31.53 7.44
CA ILE A 211 -17.88 -32.19 6.98
C ILE A 211 -16.71 -31.53 7.70
N GLU A 212 -15.88 -32.33 8.33
CA GLU A 212 -14.59 -31.92 8.87
C GLU A 212 -13.47 -32.63 8.11
N ILE A 213 -12.52 -31.90 7.58
CA ILE A 213 -11.41 -32.39 6.78
C ILE A 213 -10.10 -32.17 7.52
N ILE A 214 -9.37 -33.24 7.72
CA ILE A 214 -7.98 -33.21 8.19
C ILE A 214 -7.09 -33.32 6.94
N PRO A 215 -6.30 -32.29 6.60
CA PRO A 215 -5.49 -32.34 5.40
C PRO A 215 -4.32 -33.32 5.54
N LEU A 216 -3.98 -33.97 4.43
CA LEU A 216 -2.75 -34.76 4.30
C LEU A 216 -1.52 -33.85 4.24
N LEU A 217 -1.64 -32.72 3.54
CA LEU A 217 -0.60 -31.70 3.39
C LEU A 217 -1.18 -30.33 3.69
N GLU A 218 -0.50 -29.56 4.52
CA GLU A 218 -0.80 -28.14 4.73
C GLU A 218 0.38 -27.30 4.28
N SER A 219 0.14 -26.24 3.49
CA SER A 219 1.19 -25.38 2.96
C SER A 219 0.75 -23.93 2.84
N VAL A 220 1.66 -23.02 3.19
CA VAL A 220 1.52 -21.56 2.92
C VAL A 220 1.72 -21.22 1.45
N ASN A 221 2.30 -22.11 0.67
CA ASN A 221 2.61 -21.92 -0.75
C ASN A 221 1.64 -22.73 -1.61
N THR A 222 0.83 -22.02 -2.41
CA THR A 222 -0.15 -22.62 -3.32
C THR A 222 0.51 -23.47 -4.41
N GLU A 223 1.71 -23.10 -4.87
CA GLU A 223 2.44 -23.85 -5.88
C GLU A 223 2.81 -25.28 -5.38
N VAL A 224 3.13 -25.40 -4.10
CA VAL A 224 3.36 -26.71 -3.48
C VAL A 224 2.11 -27.58 -3.57
N LEU A 225 0.92 -27.00 -3.34
CA LEU A 225 -0.34 -27.73 -3.43
C LEU A 225 -0.65 -28.16 -4.87
N ILE A 226 -0.48 -27.25 -5.83
CA ILE A 226 -0.67 -27.52 -7.26
C ILE A 226 0.26 -28.65 -7.71
N THR A 227 1.55 -28.52 -7.45
CA THR A 227 2.55 -29.52 -7.84
C THR A 227 2.24 -30.91 -7.27
N ASN A 228 1.88 -30.98 -6.00
CA ASN A 228 1.56 -32.29 -5.39
C ASN A 228 0.22 -32.86 -5.88
N ALA A 229 -0.76 -32.01 -6.22
CA ALA A 229 -1.99 -32.47 -6.85
C ALA A 229 -1.76 -33.03 -8.27
N THR A 230 -0.93 -32.37 -9.09
CA THR A 230 -0.55 -32.87 -10.43
C THR A 230 0.21 -34.20 -10.38
N HIS A 231 0.95 -34.44 -9.27
CA HIS A 231 1.63 -35.74 -9.02
C HIS A 231 0.74 -36.78 -8.30
N HIS A 232 -0.57 -36.55 -8.32
CA HIS A 232 -1.56 -37.51 -7.79
C HIS A 232 -1.46 -37.80 -6.29
N MET A 233 -0.93 -36.84 -5.48
CA MET A 233 -0.88 -36.99 -4.02
C MET A 233 -2.23 -36.77 -3.35
N GLY A 234 -3.15 -36.02 -4.00
CA GLY A 234 -4.44 -35.73 -3.41
C GLY A 234 -5.24 -34.67 -4.19
N VAL A 235 -6.24 -34.15 -3.50
CA VAL A 235 -7.16 -33.14 -3.99
C VAL A 235 -6.80 -31.80 -3.35
N THR A 236 -6.72 -30.75 -4.15
CA THR A 236 -6.52 -29.40 -3.63
C THR A 236 -7.67 -28.48 -4.00
N VAL A 237 -7.72 -27.31 -3.38
CA VAL A 237 -8.76 -26.31 -3.55
C VAL A 237 -8.12 -25.03 -4.07
N LEU A 238 -8.59 -24.51 -5.20
CA LEU A 238 -7.99 -23.36 -5.87
C LEU A 238 -9.05 -22.38 -6.36
N PRO A 239 -8.81 -21.06 -6.32
CA PRO A 239 -9.54 -20.13 -7.16
C PRO A 239 -9.30 -20.46 -8.63
N ILE A 240 -10.35 -20.36 -9.45
CA ILE A 240 -10.27 -20.66 -10.90
C ILE A 240 -9.06 -19.98 -11.58
N PRO A 241 -8.75 -18.70 -11.32
CA PRO A 241 -7.62 -18.04 -11.98
C PRO A 241 -6.27 -18.74 -11.73
N LEU A 242 -6.10 -19.48 -10.63
CA LEU A 242 -4.89 -20.24 -10.35
C LEU A 242 -4.90 -21.65 -10.94
N ALA A 243 -6.10 -22.25 -11.11
CA ALA A 243 -6.25 -23.59 -11.67
C ALA A 243 -6.26 -23.60 -13.20
N LYS A 244 -6.65 -22.47 -13.84
CA LYS A 244 -6.94 -22.37 -15.29
C LYS A 244 -5.82 -22.92 -16.16
N LYS A 245 -4.59 -22.51 -15.94
CA LYS A 245 -3.42 -22.97 -16.73
C LYS A 245 -3.22 -24.48 -16.66
N GLU A 246 -3.36 -25.07 -15.47
CA GLU A 246 -3.15 -26.50 -15.27
C GLU A 246 -4.31 -27.33 -15.83
N ILE A 247 -5.52 -26.77 -15.82
CA ILE A 247 -6.70 -27.40 -16.46
C ILE A 247 -6.54 -27.34 -18.00
N GLU A 248 -6.16 -26.20 -18.57
CA GLU A 248 -5.89 -26.05 -20.01
C GLU A 248 -4.75 -26.99 -20.47
N ASN A 249 -3.73 -27.17 -19.67
CA ASN A 249 -2.61 -28.11 -19.91
C ASN A 249 -3.00 -29.58 -19.67
N GLN A 250 -4.22 -29.85 -19.20
CA GLN A 250 -4.71 -31.18 -18.85
C GLN A 250 -3.89 -31.90 -17.79
N THR A 251 -3.24 -31.15 -16.90
CA THR A 251 -2.50 -31.70 -15.74
C THR A 251 -3.38 -31.80 -14.50
N LEU A 252 -4.40 -30.94 -14.39
CA LEU A 252 -5.43 -30.97 -13.38
C LEU A 252 -6.82 -31.09 -14.01
N VAL A 253 -7.75 -31.65 -13.26
CA VAL A 253 -9.18 -31.72 -13.60
C VAL A 253 -10.02 -31.28 -12.39
N GLU A 254 -11.10 -30.57 -12.67
CA GLU A 254 -12.08 -30.19 -11.65
C GLU A 254 -12.90 -31.41 -11.22
N ILE A 255 -13.11 -31.52 -9.90
CA ILE A 255 -14.05 -32.41 -9.28
C ILE A 255 -15.04 -31.63 -8.42
N LYS A 256 -16.30 -32.06 -8.40
CA LYS A 256 -17.37 -31.36 -7.69
C LYS A 256 -17.88 -32.17 -6.52
N LEU A 257 -18.18 -31.49 -5.43
CA LEU A 257 -18.96 -32.05 -4.36
C LEU A 257 -20.43 -31.71 -4.56
N GLU A 258 -21.32 -32.67 -4.38
CA GLU A 258 -22.76 -32.39 -4.42
C GLU A 258 -23.13 -31.38 -3.33
N ASN A 259 -23.91 -30.36 -3.73
CA ASN A 259 -24.44 -29.28 -2.85
C ASN A 259 -23.40 -28.32 -2.25
N ILE A 260 -22.13 -28.37 -2.64
CA ILE A 260 -21.14 -27.38 -2.19
C ILE A 260 -20.70 -26.53 -3.38
N THR A 261 -20.93 -25.22 -3.24
CA THR A 261 -20.32 -24.19 -4.07
C THR A 261 -19.47 -23.29 -3.21
N MET A 262 -18.29 -22.95 -3.68
CA MET A 262 -17.34 -22.09 -2.98
C MET A 262 -17.01 -20.88 -3.83
N GLN A 263 -16.93 -19.74 -3.19
CA GLN A 263 -16.60 -18.47 -3.85
C GLN A 263 -15.77 -17.60 -2.92
N SER A 264 -14.72 -17.02 -3.45
CA SER A 264 -13.98 -15.96 -2.81
C SER A 264 -14.57 -14.61 -3.19
N THR A 265 -14.69 -13.72 -2.23
CA THR A 265 -15.03 -12.31 -2.48
C THR A 265 -13.79 -11.48 -2.20
N ASN A 266 -13.42 -10.66 -3.17
CA ASN A 266 -12.22 -9.83 -3.11
C ASN A 266 -12.58 -8.39 -2.78
N TYR A 267 -11.73 -7.75 -1.99
CA TYR A 267 -11.95 -6.41 -1.48
C TYR A 267 -10.74 -5.52 -1.68
N ILE A 268 -11.02 -4.23 -1.83
CA ILE A 268 -10.09 -3.14 -1.62
C ILE A 268 -10.25 -2.72 -0.17
N VAL A 269 -9.17 -2.71 0.59
CA VAL A 269 -9.19 -2.43 2.02
C VAL A 269 -8.27 -1.26 2.33
N THR A 270 -8.80 -0.26 3.05
CA THR A 270 -8.02 0.85 3.61
C THR A 270 -8.39 1.05 5.08
N LEU A 271 -7.54 1.72 5.83
CA LEU A 271 -7.94 2.19 7.16
C LEU A 271 -9.05 3.22 7.03
N GLN A 272 -10.02 3.15 7.96
CA GLN A 272 -11.12 4.11 8.02
C GLN A 272 -10.60 5.55 8.14
N GLY A 273 -11.17 6.44 7.32
CA GLY A 273 -10.79 7.85 7.31
C GLY A 273 -9.41 8.14 6.69
N LYS A 274 -8.75 7.14 6.10
CA LYS A 274 -7.48 7.37 5.41
C LYS A 274 -7.66 8.30 4.22
N ARG A 275 -6.89 9.38 4.18
CA ARG A 275 -6.84 10.30 3.04
C ARG A 275 -6.24 9.59 1.83
N LYS A 276 -7.00 9.49 0.75
CA LYS A 276 -6.52 9.02 -0.55
C LYS A 276 -5.98 10.22 -1.33
N ASN A 277 -4.93 10.02 -2.09
CA ASN A 277 -4.42 11.00 -3.03
C ASN A 277 -4.74 10.56 -4.46
N VAL A 278 -4.60 11.45 -5.43
CA VAL A 278 -4.95 11.23 -6.84
C VAL A 278 -4.28 9.97 -7.42
N LYS A 279 -3.03 9.68 -7.03
CA LYS A 279 -2.28 8.52 -7.53
C LYS A 279 -2.78 7.21 -6.91
N LEU A 280 -3.12 7.21 -5.62
CA LEU A 280 -3.73 6.06 -4.96
C LEU A 280 -5.11 5.74 -5.55
N ASP A 281 -5.93 6.76 -5.80
CA ASP A 281 -7.24 6.59 -6.44
C ASP A 281 -7.11 6.06 -7.88
N ALA A 282 -6.12 6.54 -8.63
CA ALA A 282 -5.81 6.01 -9.96
C ALA A 282 -5.37 4.55 -9.92
N LEU A 283 -4.54 4.16 -8.94
CA LEU A 283 -4.13 2.77 -8.75
C LEU A 283 -5.32 1.87 -8.42
N ILE A 284 -6.20 2.30 -7.52
CA ILE A 284 -7.43 1.58 -7.17
C ILE A 284 -8.31 1.37 -8.40
N THR A 285 -8.49 2.42 -9.20
CA THR A 285 -9.28 2.36 -10.44
C THR A 285 -8.71 1.33 -11.42
N ILE A 286 -7.39 1.34 -11.62
CA ILE A 286 -6.71 0.37 -12.50
C ILE A 286 -6.90 -1.06 -12.01
N PHE A 287 -6.81 -1.33 -10.70
CA PHE A 287 -7.09 -2.67 -10.17
C PHE A 287 -8.51 -3.12 -10.45
N LYS A 288 -9.52 -2.24 -10.34
CA LYS A 288 -10.91 -2.55 -10.67
C LYS A 288 -11.10 -2.87 -12.16
N GLU A 289 -10.46 -2.08 -13.03
CA GLU A 289 -10.52 -2.30 -14.49
C GLU A 289 -9.92 -3.67 -14.84
N VAL A 290 -8.72 -3.98 -14.35
CA VAL A 290 -8.05 -5.26 -14.60
C VAL A 290 -8.86 -6.45 -14.07
N GLU A 291 -9.46 -6.34 -12.89
CA GLU A 291 -10.33 -7.38 -12.35
C GLU A 291 -11.63 -7.58 -13.14
N SER A 292 -12.19 -6.49 -13.68
CA SER A 292 -13.36 -6.56 -14.55
C SER A 292 -13.05 -7.29 -15.87
N ASP A 293 -11.91 -6.98 -16.49
CA ASP A 293 -11.46 -7.60 -17.74
C ASP A 293 -11.23 -9.11 -17.59
N PHE A 294 -10.71 -9.56 -16.44
CA PHE A 294 -10.56 -10.99 -16.15
C PHE A 294 -11.91 -11.70 -16.06
N LYS A 295 -12.94 -11.06 -15.49
CA LYS A 295 -14.28 -11.64 -15.36
C LYS A 295 -14.99 -11.81 -16.70
N ASP A 296 -14.77 -10.91 -17.64
CA ASP A 296 -15.38 -10.98 -18.96
C ASP A 296 -14.72 -12.03 -19.85
N ASN A 297 -13.41 -12.23 -19.72
CA ASN A 297 -12.65 -13.30 -20.39
C ASN A 297 -12.90 -14.71 -19.84
N GLU A 298 -13.54 -14.86 -18.69
CA GLU A 298 -13.94 -16.16 -18.12
C GLU A 298 -15.33 -16.62 -18.58
N LYS A 299 -16.10 -15.74 -19.25
CA LYS A 299 -17.43 -16.06 -19.80
C LYS A 299 -17.43 -16.50 -21.26
N THR A 300 -16.28 -16.39 -21.92
CA THR A 300 -16.05 -16.81 -23.30
C THR A 300 -15.31 -18.13 -23.33
#